data_78921b5bd2c6b6f6683330a6db5defbb
#
_entry.id   78921b5bd2c6b6f6683330a6db5defbb
#
_cell.length_a   1.000
_cell.length_b   1.000
_cell.length_c   1.000
_cell.angle_alpha   90.00
_cell.angle_beta   90.00
_cell.angle_gamma   90.00
#
_symmetry.space_group_name_H-M   'P 1'
#
loop_
_entity.id
_entity.type
_entity.pdbx_description
1 polymer ?
#
loop_
_entity_poly.entity_id
_entity_poly.type
_entity_poly.pdbx_seq_one_letter_code
_entity_poly.pdbx_strand_id
1 'polypeptide(L)'
;IHMNLHKTFSTPHGGGGPGSGAVGVSERLLPFMPVPIVGRDGDRYRWLDERDLPQTIGRLSAFMGNTGVLLRAYIYMRMLGREGMQRVSEFATLNANYLMARLRDAGFELAYPDRRAGHEFIVTLRHEARDYGTNAMDFAKRLLDYGFHAPTTYFPLLVPECLLIEPTETESKQELDAFVDAMIEIR
;
A
#
# COMPACT_ATOMS: atom_id res chain seq x y z
N ILE A 1 -2.43 -16.24 4.07
CA ILE A 1 -2.03 -14.83 4.25
C ILE A 1 -1.14 -14.43 3.09
N HIS A 2 -1.39 -13.27 2.52
CA HIS A 2 -0.53 -12.66 1.51
C HIS A 2 -0.09 -11.27 2.00
N MET A 3 1.18 -10.95 1.82
CA MET A 3 1.75 -9.64 2.15
C MET A 3 2.53 -9.12 0.95
N ASN A 4 2.05 -8.02 0.36
CA ASN A 4 2.79 -7.35 -0.68
C ASN A 4 3.83 -6.40 -0.08
N LEU A 5 4.99 -6.25 -0.70
CA LEU A 5 6.12 -5.50 -0.16
C LEU A 5 6.14 -4.02 -0.56
N HIS A 6 5.17 -3.55 -1.34
CA HIS A 6 5.12 -2.17 -1.83
C HIS A 6 4.42 -1.17 -0.89
N LYS A 7 4.11 -1.58 0.32
CA LYS A 7 3.52 -0.73 1.36
C LYS A 7 4.50 -0.61 2.54
N THR A 8 4.21 -1.31 3.63
CA THR A 8 4.95 -1.27 4.89
C THR A 8 6.45 -1.56 4.76
N PHE A 9 6.90 -2.23 3.70
CA PHE A 9 8.30 -2.61 3.51
C PHE A 9 9.09 -1.65 2.60
N SER A 10 8.63 -0.41 2.48
CA SER A 10 9.34 0.69 1.80
C SER A 10 9.69 0.42 0.33
N THR A 11 8.88 -0.34 -0.37
CA THR A 11 9.05 -0.53 -1.80
C THR A 11 8.05 0.34 -2.56
N PRO A 12 8.50 1.26 -3.45
CA PRO A 12 7.60 2.09 -4.22
C PRO A 12 6.78 1.27 -5.23
N HIS A 13 5.60 1.75 -5.59
CA HIS A 13 4.78 1.15 -6.65
C HIS A 13 5.49 1.15 -8.02
N GLY A 14 6.40 2.10 -8.23
CA GLY A 14 7.33 2.10 -9.37
C GLY A 14 6.68 2.23 -10.75
N GLY A 15 5.52 2.83 -10.84
CA GLY A 15 4.78 2.98 -12.10
C GLY A 15 4.19 1.68 -12.63
N GLY A 16 4.13 0.66 -11.82
CA GLY A 16 3.60 -0.68 -12.12
C GLY A 16 4.66 -1.77 -12.03
N GLY A 17 4.26 -2.94 -11.56
CA GLY A 17 5.04 -4.15 -11.63
C GLY A 17 6.14 -4.44 -10.61
N PRO A 18 6.34 -3.69 -9.51
CA PRO A 18 7.32 -4.10 -8.49
C PRO A 18 6.78 -5.22 -7.59
N GLY A 19 5.70 -5.87 -7.98
CA GLY A 19 5.02 -6.86 -7.18
C GLY A 19 5.93 -7.99 -6.73
N SER A 20 6.00 -8.15 -5.43
CA SER A 20 6.59 -9.30 -4.76
C SER A 20 6.03 -9.37 -3.35
N GLY A 21 5.89 -10.57 -2.81
CA GLY A 21 5.33 -10.69 -1.48
C GLY A 21 5.43 -12.10 -0.94
N ALA A 22 5.39 -12.19 0.37
CA ALA A 22 5.34 -13.47 1.05
C ALA A 22 3.91 -14.03 1.05
N VAL A 23 3.79 -15.33 0.86
CA VAL A 23 2.54 -16.07 1.00
C VAL A 23 2.72 -17.11 2.10
N GLY A 24 1.87 -17.00 3.12
CA GLY A 24 1.77 -18.02 4.17
C GLY A 24 0.51 -18.85 3.99
N VAL A 25 0.62 -20.15 4.00
CA VAL A 25 -0.49 -21.09 3.86
C VAL A 25 -0.62 -21.99 5.09
N SER A 26 -1.81 -22.55 5.28
CA SER A 26 -1.98 -23.62 6.28
C SER A 26 -1.34 -24.92 5.79
N GLU A 27 -1.08 -25.85 6.73
CA GLU A 27 -0.52 -27.17 6.40
C GLU A 27 -1.33 -27.90 5.32
N ARG A 28 -2.64 -27.76 5.32
CA ARG A 28 -3.53 -28.35 4.31
C ARG A 28 -3.22 -27.91 2.88
N LEU A 29 -2.66 -26.73 2.70
CA LEU A 29 -2.36 -26.13 1.39
C LEU A 29 -0.90 -26.28 1.00
N LEU A 30 -0.03 -26.72 1.90
CA LEU A 30 1.40 -26.90 1.60
C LEU A 30 1.66 -27.77 0.37
N PRO A 31 0.97 -28.93 0.17
CA PRO A 31 1.19 -29.76 -1.02
C PRO A 31 0.88 -29.06 -2.34
N PHE A 32 0.03 -28.04 -2.31
CA PHE A 32 -0.45 -27.32 -3.48
C PHE A 32 0.31 -26.02 -3.76
N MET A 33 1.37 -25.74 -2.99
CA MET A 33 2.15 -24.53 -3.21
C MET A 33 2.70 -24.45 -4.64
N PRO A 34 2.71 -23.26 -5.25
CA PRO A 34 3.30 -23.09 -6.57
C PRO A 34 4.82 -23.35 -6.53
N VAL A 35 5.35 -23.75 -7.68
CA VAL A 35 6.79 -23.97 -7.86
C VAL A 35 7.35 -23.01 -8.91
N PRO A 36 8.67 -22.71 -8.94
CA PRO A 36 9.68 -23.15 -7.97
C PRO A 36 9.59 -22.38 -6.65
N ILE A 37 9.94 -23.04 -5.55
CA ILE A 37 10.13 -22.38 -4.23
C ILE A 37 11.47 -22.83 -3.64
N VAL A 38 11.97 -22.04 -2.68
CA VAL A 38 13.20 -22.41 -1.98
C VAL A 38 12.88 -23.39 -0.85
N GLY A 39 13.51 -24.56 -0.91
CA GLY A 39 13.53 -25.52 0.18
C GLY A 39 14.86 -25.52 0.90
N ARG A 40 14.87 -26.06 2.11
CA ARG A 40 16.08 -26.26 2.92
C ARG A 40 16.27 -27.76 3.19
N ASP A 41 17.48 -28.24 2.94
CA ASP A 41 17.91 -29.59 3.26
C ASP A 41 19.18 -29.51 4.11
N GLY A 42 19.04 -29.71 5.41
CA GLY A 42 20.11 -29.44 6.38
C GLY A 42 20.54 -27.97 6.33
N ASP A 43 21.81 -27.73 5.98
CA ASP A 43 22.37 -26.38 5.84
C ASP A 43 22.40 -25.84 4.40
N ARG A 44 21.83 -26.58 3.45
CA ARG A 44 21.81 -26.19 2.05
C ARG A 44 20.42 -25.76 1.62
N TYR A 45 20.37 -24.68 0.81
CA TYR A 45 19.16 -24.26 0.14
C TYR A 45 19.17 -24.80 -1.29
N ARG A 46 18.00 -25.23 -1.78
CA ARG A 46 17.79 -25.66 -3.16
C ARG A 46 16.44 -25.25 -3.67
N TRP A 47 16.29 -25.24 -4.98
CA TRP A 47 14.99 -25.07 -5.60
C TRP A 47 14.20 -26.39 -5.52
N LEU A 48 12.95 -26.26 -5.09
CA LEU A 48 11.96 -27.32 -5.17
C LEU A 48 11.15 -27.13 -6.45
N ASP A 49 10.89 -28.24 -7.13
CA ASP A 49 10.11 -28.29 -8.39
C ASP A 49 8.93 -29.28 -8.27
N GLU A 50 8.31 -29.60 -9.40
CA GLU A 50 7.15 -30.48 -9.48
C GLU A 50 7.43 -31.91 -8.99
N ARG A 51 8.70 -32.33 -8.99
CA ARG A 51 9.12 -33.66 -8.47
C ARG A 51 9.11 -33.68 -6.94
N ASP A 52 9.44 -32.56 -6.33
CA ASP A 52 9.42 -32.40 -4.86
C ASP A 52 7.99 -32.19 -4.34
N LEU A 53 7.16 -31.50 -5.12
CA LEU A 53 5.78 -31.16 -4.79
C LEU A 53 4.82 -31.67 -5.90
N PRO A 54 4.51 -32.97 -5.94
CA PRO A 54 3.76 -33.55 -7.03
C PRO A 54 2.27 -33.11 -7.09
N GLN A 55 1.75 -32.48 -6.03
CA GLN A 55 0.40 -31.91 -5.98
C GLN A 55 0.39 -30.38 -6.20
N THR A 56 1.51 -29.80 -6.54
CA THR A 56 1.61 -28.35 -6.79
C THR A 56 0.59 -27.86 -7.81
N ILE A 57 0.10 -26.64 -7.67
CA ILE A 57 -0.69 -25.96 -8.70
C ILE A 57 0.16 -25.51 -9.90
N GLY A 58 1.45 -25.79 -9.88
CA GLY A 58 2.38 -25.50 -10.97
C GLY A 58 3.01 -24.10 -10.85
N ARG A 59 3.55 -23.63 -11.98
CA ARG A 59 4.23 -22.34 -12.07
C ARG A 59 3.22 -21.21 -12.30
N LEU A 60 3.26 -20.19 -11.45
CA LEU A 60 2.44 -18.99 -11.59
C LEU A 60 3.14 -17.87 -12.36
N SER A 61 4.49 -17.89 -12.40
CA SER A 61 5.31 -16.94 -13.15
C SER A 61 6.61 -17.60 -13.60
N ALA A 62 7.34 -16.91 -14.48
CA ALA A 62 8.64 -17.37 -14.95
C ALA A 62 9.76 -17.24 -13.91
N PHE A 63 9.52 -16.50 -12.83
CA PHE A 63 10.50 -16.24 -11.75
C PHE A 63 9.81 -16.23 -10.39
N MET A 64 10.59 -16.30 -9.33
CA MET A 64 10.11 -16.42 -7.95
C MET A 64 9.97 -15.07 -7.23
N GLY A 65 9.57 -14.04 -7.91
CA GLY A 65 9.43 -12.70 -7.37
C GLY A 65 10.58 -11.77 -7.77
N ASN A 66 10.39 -10.48 -7.51
CA ASN A 66 11.36 -9.45 -7.85
C ASN A 66 12.48 -9.41 -6.81
N THR A 67 13.67 -9.89 -7.17
CA THR A 67 14.83 -9.98 -6.26
C THR A 67 15.22 -8.62 -5.67
N GLY A 68 15.17 -7.55 -6.46
CA GLY A 68 15.48 -6.19 -5.98
C GLY A 68 14.49 -5.72 -4.91
N VAL A 69 13.21 -6.03 -5.07
CA VAL A 69 12.16 -5.73 -4.08
C VAL A 69 12.36 -6.55 -2.81
N LEU A 70 12.66 -7.84 -2.94
CA LEU A 70 12.93 -8.72 -1.79
C LEU A 70 14.15 -8.25 -0.99
N LEU A 71 15.23 -7.87 -1.69
CA LEU A 71 16.45 -7.36 -1.05
C LEU A 71 16.20 -6.03 -0.32
N ARG A 72 15.44 -5.12 -0.93
CA ARG A 72 15.05 -3.86 -0.31
C ARG A 72 14.25 -4.09 0.98
N ALA A 73 13.24 -4.94 0.94
CA ALA A 73 12.46 -5.29 2.11
C ALA A 73 13.31 -5.94 3.21
N TYR A 74 14.24 -6.81 2.83
CA TYR A 74 15.17 -7.44 3.77
C TYR A 74 16.05 -6.40 4.48
N ILE A 75 16.66 -5.48 3.73
CA ILE A 75 17.50 -4.41 4.29
C ILE A 75 16.66 -3.53 5.23
N TYR A 76 15.46 -3.12 4.81
CA TYR A 76 14.55 -2.30 5.59
C TYR A 76 14.20 -2.97 6.94
N MET A 77 13.80 -4.23 6.92
CA MET A 77 13.52 -4.99 8.13
C MET A 77 14.75 -5.12 9.04
N ARG A 78 15.95 -5.32 8.46
CA ARG A 78 17.19 -5.40 9.22
C ARG A 78 17.59 -4.07 9.87
N MET A 79 17.32 -2.96 9.22
CA MET A 79 17.58 -1.62 9.74
C MET A 79 16.66 -1.27 10.90
N LEU A 80 15.38 -1.58 10.78
CA LEU A 80 14.36 -1.21 11.76
C LEU A 80 14.27 -2.19 12.94
N GLY A 81 14.56 -3.46 12.71
CA GLY A 81 14.35 -4.51 13.69
C GLY A 81 12.87 -4.71 14.04
N ARG A 82 12.62 -5.54 15.05
CA ARG A 82 11.25 -5.87 15.49
C ARG A 82 10.46 -4.64 15.95
N GLU A 83 11.07 -3.84 16.81
CA GLU A 83 10.42 -2.66 17.39
C GLU A 83 10.15 -1.59 16.34
N GLY A 84 11.13 -1.34 15.44
CA GLY A 84 10.95 -0.38 14.37
C GLY A 84 9.85 -0.78 13.40
N MET A 85 9.74 -2.04 13.03
CA MET A 85 8.67 -2.56 12.17
C MET A 85 7.28 -2.42 12.83
N GLN A 86 7.18 -2.60 14.15
CA GLN A 86 5.94 -2.35 14.87
C GLN A 86 5.57 -0.87 14.82
N ARG A 87 6.53 0.03 15.08
CA ARG A 87 6.32 1.48 15.04
C ARG A 87 5.92 1.98 13.65
N VAL A 88 6.48 1.44 12.58
CA VAL A 88 6.05 1.75 11.21
C VAL A 88 4.54 1.58 11.06
N SER A 89 4.00 0.45 11.50
CA SER A 89 2.56 0.17 11.41
C SER A 89 1.72 1.09 12.31
N GLU A 90 2.21 1.38 13.52
CA GLU A 90 1.55 2.29 14.46
C GLU A 90 1.48 3.72 13.91
N PHE A 91 2.59 4.25 13.39
CA PHE A 91 2.64 5.59 12.81
C PHE A 91 1.86 5.70 11.50
N ALA A 92 1.92 4.70 10.63
CA ALA A 92 1.11 4.69 9.42
C ALA A 92 -0.39 4.76 9.75
N THR A 93 -0.84 3.98 10.74
CA THR A 93 -2.22 4.01 11.22
C THR A 93 -2.58 5.35 11.87
N LEU A 94 -1.69 5.91 12.69
CA LEU A 94 -1.90 7.21 13.34
C LEU A 94 -2.03 8.31 12.29
N ASN A 95 -1.10 8.40 11.35
CA ASN A 95 -1.07 9.42 10.31
C ASN A 95 -2.31 9.36 9.42
N ALA A 96 -2.73 8.16 9.01
CA ALA A 96 -3.94 7.97 8.21
C ALA A 96 -5.19 8.46 8.94
N ASN A 97 -5.36 8.11 10.21
CA ASN A 97 -6.53 8.53 10.99
C ASN A 97 -6.50 10.02 11.33
N TYR A 98 -5.31 10.58 11.59
CA TYR A 98 -5.15 12.01 11.81
C TYR A 98 -5.55 12.81 10.57
N LEU A 99 -4.97 12.47 9.42
CA LEU A 99 -5.26 13.15 8.16
C LEU A 99 -6.73 13.00 7.75
N MET A 100 -7.28 11.80 7.90
CA MET A 100 -8.70 11.52 7.64
C MET A 100 -9.61 12.41 8.49
N ALA A 101 -9.34 12.55 9.78
CA ALA A 101 -10.11 13.40 10.67
C ALA A 101 -10.00 14.88 10.26
N ARG A 102 -8.80 15.36 9.94
CA ARG A 102 -8.57 16.75 9.52
C ARG A 102 -9.30 17.10 8.22
N LEU A 103 -9.28 16.20 7.21
CA LEU A 103 -10.00 16.40 5.96
C LEU A 103 -11.51 16.38 6.16
N ARG A 104 -12.02 15.46 6.99
CA ARG A 104 -13.45 15.47 7.37
C ARG A 104 -13.85 16.77 8.02
N ASP A 105 -13.07 17.25 9.00
CA ASP A 105 -13.35 18.49 9.74
C ASP A 105 -13.24 19.72 8.83
N ALA A 106 -12.44 19.66 7.77
CA ALA A 106 -12.38 20.64 6.69
C ALA A 106 -13.55 20.51 5.68
N GLY A 107 -14.46 19.56 5.88
CA GLY A 107 -15.67 19.41 5.08
C GLY A 107 -15.53 18.53 3.83
N PHE A 108 -14.46 17.76 3.70
CA PHE A 108 -14.36 16.75 2.65
C PHE A 108 -15.16 15.51 3.01
N GLU A 109 -15.83 14.93 2.02
CA GLU A 109 -16.64 13.74 2.20
C GLU A 109 -15.75 12.49 2.25
N LEU A 110 -15.86 11.72 3.34
CA LEU A 110 -15.22 10.41 3.47
C LEU A 110 -16.15 9.33 2.90
N ALA A 111 -15.59 8.40 2.12
CA ALA A 111 -16.38 7.27 1.61
C ALA A 111 -16.90 6.35 2.73
N TYR A 112 -16.16 6.26 3.84
CA TYR A 112 -16.50 5.42 4.99
C TYR A 112 -16.33 6.20 6.31
N PRO A 113 -17.21 7.16 6.62
CA PRO A 113 -17.03 8.11 7.73
C PRO A 113 -17.04 7.46 9.12
N ASP A 114 -17.72 6.32 9.26
CA ASP A 114 -17.89 5.62 10.54
C ASP A 114 -16.79 4.57 10.82
N ARG A 115 -15.79 4.48 9.94
CA ARG A 115 -14.71 3.49 10.06
C ARG A 115 -13.38 4.18 10.34
N ARG A 116 -12.55 3.53 11.16
CA ARG A 116 -11.14 3.90 11.29
C ARG A 116 -10.36 3.39 10.08
N ALA A 117 -9.40 4.18 9.66
CA ALA A 117 -8.42 3.77 8.66
C ALA A 117 -7.42 2.75 9.23
N GLY A 118 -6.95 1.86 8.39
CA GLY A 118 -5.69 1.15 8.62
C GLY A 118 -4.52 2.11 8.33
N HIS A 119 -3.95 2.01 7.13
CA HIS A 119 -2.86 2.90 6.67
C HIS A 119 -3.31 3.85 5.55
N GLU A 120 -4.52 3.68 5.04
CA GLU A 120 -5.09 4.47 3.94
C GLU A 120 -6.60 4.68 4.14
N PHE A 121 -7.15 5.71 3.53
CA PHE A 121 -8.57 6.04 3.55
C PHE A 121 -9.00 6.67 2.22
N ILE A 122 -10.31 6.80 2.02
CA ILE A 122 -10.88 7.28 0.76
C ILE A 122 -11.68 8.55 1.00
N VAL A 123 -11.32 9.59 0.24
CA VAL A 123 -12.11 10.81 0.08
C VAL A 123 -12.83 10.74 -1.25
N THR A 124 -14.10 11.13 -1.30
CA THR A 124 -14.82 11.33 -2.55
C THR A 124 -15.06 12.82 -2.81
N LEU A 125 -14.76 13.24 -4.02
CA LEU A 125 -14.93 14.62 -4.52
C LEU A 125 -16.18 14.74 -5.41
N ARG A 126 -17.16 13.84 -5.22
CA ARG A 126 -18.39 13.82 -6.03
C ARG A 126 -19.21 15.11 -5.94
N HIS A 127 -19.13 15.80 -4.80
CA HIS A 127 -19.79 17.09 -4.61
C HIS A 127 -19.07 18.18 -5.38
N GLU A 128 -17.73 18.22 -5.30
CA GLU A 128 -16.90 19.16 -6.01
C GLU A 128 -17.07 18.99 -7.55
N ALA A 129 -17.11 17.74 -8.00
CA ALA A 129 -17.32 17.45 -9.42
C ALA A 129 -18.73 17.88 -9.91
N ARG A 130 -19.77 17.63 -9.10
CA ARG A 130 -21.14 17.99 -9.44
C ARG A 130 -21.38 19.51 -9.40
N ASP A 131 -20.91 20.17 -8.36
CA ASP A 131 -21.28 21.54 -8.03
C ASP A 131 -20.35 22.58 -8.68
N TYR A 132 -19.07 22.22 -8.89
CA TYR A 132 -18.05 23.11 -9.44
C TYR A 132 -17.38 22.60 -10.72
N GLY A 133 -17.67 21.37 -11.13
CA GLY A 133 -17.06 20.74 -12.30
C GLY A 133 -15.60 20.33 -12.09
N THR A 134 -15.13 20.30 -10.83
CA THR A 134 -13.73 19.98 -10.47
C THR A 134 -13.65 18.53 -10.02
N ASN A 135 -13.05 17.68 -10.83
CA ASN A 135 -12.99 16.24 -10.61
C ASN A 135 -11.76 15.80 -9.81
N ALA A 136 -11.69 14.51 -9.43
CA ALA A 136 -10.59 13.96 -8.65
C ALA A 136 -9.23 14.08 -9.36
N MET A 137 -9.21 13.99 -10.69
CA MET A 137 -7.98 14.16 -11.47
C MET A 137 -7.47 15.60 -11.44
N ASP A 138 -8.35 16.59 -11.40
CA ASP A 138 -7.98 18.00 -11.29
C ASP A 138 -7.31 18.26 -9.94
N PHE A 139 -7.90 17.74 -8.84
CA PHE A 139 -7.27 17.78 -7.52
C PHE A 139 -5.90 17.10 -7.50
N ALA A 140 -5.80 15.89 -8.08
CA ALA A 140 -4.55 15.15 -8.15
C ALA A 140 -3.45 15.93 -8.87
N LYS A 141 -3.78 16.54 -10.02
CA LYS A 141 -2.82 17.37 -10.78
C LYS A 141 -2.45 18.63 -10.01
N ARG A 142 -3.42 19.26 -9.38
CA ARG A 142 -3.17 20.50 -8.64
C ARG A 142 -2.31 20.25 -7.39
N LEU A 143 -2.47 19.11 -6.71
CA LEU A 143 -1.60 18.71 -5.61
C LEU A 143 -0.13 18.63 -6.00
N LEU A 144 0.19 18.24 -7.25
CA LEU A 144 1.57 18.26 -7.76
C LEU A 144 2.15 19.68 -7.80
N ASP A 145 1.34 20.70 -8.11
CA ASP A 145 1.77 22.10 -8.09
C ASP A 145 2.09 22.59 -6.66
N TYR A 146 1.43 22.00 -5.66
CA TYR A 146 1.72 22.24 -4.23
C TYR A 146 2.88 21.39 -3.69
N GLY A 147 3.51 20.60 -4.55
CA GLY A 147 4.64 19.75 -4.17
C GLY A 147 4.29 18.42 -3.51
N PHE A 148 3.02 18.04 -3.51
CA PHE A 148 2.57 16.77 -2.97
C PHE A 148 2.50 15.69 -4.06
N HIS A 149 2.86 14.47 -3.70
CA HIS A 149 2.57 13.32 -4.54
C HIS A 149 1.06 13.10 -4.62
N ALA A 150 0.54 13.03 -5.85
CA ALA A 150 -0.89 12.83 -6.05
C ALA A 150 -1.34 11.46 -5.48
N PRO A 151 -2.43 11.43 -4.68
CA PRO A 151 -3.03 10.17 -4.25
C PRO A 151 -3.49 9.32 -5.43
N THR A 152 -3.68 8.03 -5.21
CA THR A 152 -4.31 7.16 -6.22
C THR A 152 -5.72 7.64 -6.53
N THR A 153 -5.96 7.98 -7.80
CA THR A 153 -7.26 8.49 -8.28
C THR A 153 -8.13 7.36 -8.85
N TYR A 154 -9.45 7.48 -8.70
CA TYR A 154 -10.45 6.56 -9.24
C TYR A 154 -10.30 5.11 -8.77
N PHE A 155 -9.72 4.91 -7.62
CA PHE A 155 -9.64 3.60 -6.98
C PHE A 155 -10.02 3.69 -5.49
N PRO A 156 -10.93 2.83 -4.99
CA PRO A 156 -11.63 1.72 -5.68
C PRO A 156 -12.72 2.23 -6.64
N LEU A 157 -12.97 1.48 -7.71
CA LEU A 157 -13.93 1.84 -8.76
C LEU A 157 -15.38 2.00 -8.27
N LEU A 158 -15.70 1.50 -7.08
CA LEU A 158 -17.03 1.61 -6.47
C LEU A 158 -17.32 2.99 -5.86
N VAL A 159 -16.29 3.80 -5.67
CA VAL A 159 -16.43 5.16 -5.11
C VAL A 159 -16.18 6.18 -6.22
N PRO A 160 -17.18 6.97 -6.60
CA PRO A 160 -17.02 7.97 -7.65
C PRO A 160 -16.10 9.11 -7.20
N GLU A 161 -15.35 9.67 -8.14
CA GLU A 161 -14.47 10.83 -7.92
C GLU A 161 -13.61 10.69 -6.67
N CYS A 162 -12.96 9.56 -6.50
CA CYS A 162 -12.24 9.26 -5.27
C CYS A 162 -10.74 9.48 -5.37
N LEU A 163 -10.19 9.82 -4.21
CA LEU A 163 -8.77 9.81 -3.90
C LEU A 163 -8.53 8.78 -2.79
N LEU A 164 -7.71 7.78 -3.07
CA LEU A 164 -7.20 6.85 -2.06
C LEU A 164 -5.92 7.43 -1.47
N ILE A 165 -6.01 7.92 -0.25
CA ILE A 165 -4.95 8.67 0.42
C ILE A 165 -4.23 7.77 1.40
N GLU A 166 -2.93 7.64 1.24
CA GLU A 166 -2.01 6.89 2.10
C GLU A 166 -0.88 7.80 2.57
N PRO A 167 -1.03 8.46 3.73
CA PRO A 167 0.11 9.10 4.36
C PRO A 167 0.96 8.01 5.01
N THR A 168 2.22 7.93 4.63
CA THR A 168 3.11 6.93 5.19
C THR A 168 3.53 7.27 6.63
N GLU A 169 4.21 6.35 7.29
CA GLU A 169 4.80 6.56 8.61
C GLU A 169 5.90 7.65 8.63
N THR A 170 6.44 7.98 7.47
CA THR A 170 7.53 8.96 7.33
C THR A 170 7.04 10.40 7.34
N GLU A 171 5.74 10.63 7.14
CA GLU A 171 5.21 11.98 7.08
C GLU A 171 5.13 12.63 8.45
N SER A 172 5.64 13.86 8.54
CA SER A 172 5.53 14.66 9.77
C SER A 172 4.12 15.23 9.92
N LYS A 173 3.77 15.59 11.16
CA LYS A 173 2.49 16.29 11.42
C LYS A 173 2.38 17.58 10.58
N GLN A 174 3.49 18.30 10.40
CA GLN A 174 3.53 19.54 9.59
C GLN A 174 3.19 19.28 8.14
N GLU A 175 3.73 18.21 7.54
CA GLU A 175 3.41 17.79 6.17
C GLU A 175 1.95 17.38 6.03
N LEU A 176 1.42 16.67 7.02
CA LEU A 176 0.01 16.28 7.02
C LEU A 176 -0.92 17.50 7.10
N ASP A 177 -0.59 18.49 7.95
CA ASP A 177 -1.34 19.74 8.04
C ASP A 177 -1.23 20.55 6.74
N ALA A 178 -0.05 20.65 6.14
CA ALA A 178 0.16 21.34 4.86
C ALA A 178 -0.62 20.67 3.71
N PHE A 179 -0.74 19.33 3.72
CA PHE A 179 -1.58 18.62 2.76
C PHE A 179 -3.06 19.01 2.90
N VAL A 180 -3.56 19.11 4.14
CA VAL A 180 -4.94 19.56 4.39
C VAL A 180 -5.16 20.98 3.87
N ASP A 181 -4.22 21.88 4.16
CA ASP A 181 -4.29 23.27 3.71
C ASP A 181 -4.29 23.35 2.18
N ALA A 182 -3.44 22.59 1.50
CA ALA A 182 -3.44 22.48 0.04
C ALA A 182 -4.78 21.96 -0.51
N MET A 183 -5.35 20.93 0.09
CA MET A 183 -6.66 20.40 -0.32
C MET A 183 -7.77 21.45 -0.17
N ILE A 184 -7.75 22.23 0.89
CA ILE A 184 -8.72 23.33 1.13
C ILE A 184 -8.55 24.42 0.07
N GLU A 185 -7.32 24.80 -0.25
CA GLU A 185 -7.03 25.87 -1.22
C GLU A 185 -7.38 25.45 -2.65
N ILE A 186 -7.26 24.16 -2.97
CA ILE A 186 -7.65 23.62 -4.29
C ILE A 186 -9.17 23.60 -4.47
N ARG A 187 -9.92 23.37 -3.41
CA ARG A 187 -11.40 23.37 -3.42
C ARG A 187 -11.99 24.76 -3.60
#